data_c2e3bf0071340ed989f2f6b42f349f3b
#
_entry.id   c2e3bf0071340ed989f2f6b42f349f3b
#
_cell.length_a   1.000
_cell.length_b   1.000
_cell.length_c   1.000
_cell.angle_alpha   90.00
_cell.angle_beta   90.00
_cell.angle_gamma   90.00
#
_symmetry.space_group_name_H-M   'P 1'
#
loop_
_entity.id
_entity.type
_entity.pdbx_description
1 polymer ?
#
loop_
_entity_poly.entity_id
_entity_poly.type
_entity_poly.pdbx_seq_one_letter_code
_entity_poly.pdbx_strand_id
1 'polypeptide(L)'
;MRLREQLARVRRYVELLTQRLEAGGDIFALERLAELVAQSTLDLAAMWLAAERGEKPATYREVARFLAKKVGGYEDFLIRLAAFRNIIVHRYYSLDEKREVEAFREIAAMMPRVLDAVESKLPDDPCMGDLRGLEPVFEKHGVVYAVVFGSLAKKGCGRDVDIAVKFREEKGLWGLAALLADVADALGLDYGQVDVVDVEAAPPALLLSVLEGVPIYNAERAREDLTWRYIELLDVAETWEYANRRISPRPR
;
A
#
# COMPACT_ATOMS: atom_id res chain seq x y z
N MET A 1 -3.78 0.05 3.02
CA MET A 1 -2.86 -1.07 3.22
C MET A 1 -3.41 -2.23 2.41
N ARG A 2 -2.97 -2.83 1.81
CA ARG A 2 -2.06 -2.92 0.78
C ARG A 2 -1.78 -4.38 0.56
N LEU A 3 -2.69 -4.93 -0.29
CA LEU A 3 -2.76 -6.37 -0.53
C LEU A 3 -1.40 -6.94 -0.95
N ARG A 4 -0.64 -6.22 -1.80
CA ARG A 4 0.70 -6.67 -2.23
C ARG A 4 1.74 -6.66 -1.10
N GLU A 5 1.68 -5.68 -0.17
CA GLU A 5 2.55 -5.68 1.02
C GLU A 5 2.22 -6.81 1.97
N GLN A 6 0.91 -7.07 2.15
CA GLN A 6 0.47 -8.19 2.97
C GLN A 6 0.85 -9.53 2.32
N LEU A 7 0.71 -9.65 0.99
CA LEU A 7 1.17 -10.82 0.23
C LEU A 7 2.68 -11.06 0.43
N ALA A 8 3.50 -10.00 0.28
CA ALA A 8 4.95 -10.10 0.50
C ALA A 8 5.29 -10.52 1.94
N ARG A 9 4.53 -10.04 2.94
CA ARG A 9 4.67 -10.46 4.33
C ARG A 9 4.37 -11.94 4.52
N VAL A 10 3.29 -12.44 3.93
CA VAL A 10 2.96 -13.87 3.99
C VAL A 10 4.06 -14.71 3.33
N ARG A 11 4.54 -14.32 2.13
CA ARG A 11 5.67 -15.00 1.46
C ARG A 11 6.88 -15.10 2.37
N ARG A 12 7.26 -14.01 3.02
CA ARG A 12 8.39 -14.01 3.94
C ARG A 12 8.21 -14.99 5.11
N TYR A 13 7.01 -15.08 5.69
CA TYR A 13 6.76 -16.04 6.76
C TYR A 13 6.79 -17.49 6.27
N VAL A 14 6.30 -17.76 5.06
CA VAL A 14 6.39 -19.09 4.43
C VAL A 14 7.84 -19.49 4.17
N GLU A 15 8.66 -18.59 3.66
CA GLU A 15 10.10 -18.81 3.45
C GLU A 15 10.81 -19.14 4.77
N LEU A 16 10.55 -18.35 5.82
CA LEU A 16 11.13 -18.59 7.14
C LEU A 16 10.68 -19.93 7.73
N LEU A 17 9.41 -20.30 7.57
CA LEU A 17 8.89 -21.60 8.02
C LEU A 17 9.60 -22.74 7.29
N THR A 18 9.72 -22.67 5.98
CA THR A 18 10.40 -23.66 5.15
C THR A 18 11.86 -23.83 5.57
N GLN A 19 12.61 -22.73 5.69
CA GLN A 19 14.01 -22.75 6.12
C GLN A 19 14.19 -23.37 7.51
N ARG A 20 13.29 -23.07 8.44
CA ARG A 20 13.35 -23.63 9.81
C ARG A 20 13.00 -25.11 9.86
N LEU A 21 12.05 -25.56 9.03
CA LEU A 21 11.73 -26.99 8.88
C LEU A 21 12.91 -27.79 8.33
N GLU A 22 13.61 -27.25 7.33
CA GLU A 22 14.80 -27.87 6.74
C GLU A 22 15.98 -27.93 7.70
N ALA A 23 16.16 -26.90 8.51
CA ALA A 23 17.23 -26.81 9.50
C ALA A 23 16.97 -27.62 10.78
N GLY A 24 15.82 -28.29 10.92
CA GLY A 24 15.45 -28.98 12.16
C GLY A 24 15.20 -28.01 13.33
N GLY A 25 14.49 -26.92 13.06
CA GLY A 25 14.25 -25.87 14.03
C GLY A 25 13.44 -26.30 15.24
N ASP A 26 13.55 -25.50 16.31
CA ASP A 26 12.77 -25.65 17.54
C ASP A 26 11.27 -25.61 17.28
N ILE A 27 10.51 -26.49 17.92
CA ILE A 27 9.07 -26.66 17.70
C ILE A 27 8.28 -25.36 17.98
N PHE A 28 8.65 -24.60 19.02
CA PHE A 28 7.97 -23.35 19.36
C PHE A 28 8.18 -22.27 18.27
N ALA A 29 9.38 -22.24 17.66
CA ALA A 29 9.65 -21.33 16.55
C ALA A 29 8.86 -21.72 15.30
N LEU A 30 8.73 -23.04 15.02
CA LEU A 30 7.92 -23.55 13.90
C LEU A 30 6.44 -23.24 14.10
N GLU A 31 5.90 -23.46 15.30
CA GLU A 31 4.52 -23.11 15.66
C GLU A 31 4.24 -21.63 15.45
N ARG A 32 5.13 -20.78 15.97
CA ARG A 32 4.95 -19.33 15.81
C ARG A 32 4.98 -18.89 14.35
N LEU A 33 5.84 -19.48 13.54
CA LEU A 33 5.89 -19.17 12.10
C LEU A 33 4.64 -19.67 11.38
N ALA A 34 4.18 -20.88 11.68
CA ALA A 34 2.95 -21.44 11.09
C ALA A 34 1.70 -20.62 11.49
N GLU A 35 1.63 -20.16 12.74
CA GLU A 35 0.60 -19.24 13.20
C GLU A 35 0.63 -17.92 12.42
N LEU A 36 1.83 -17.32 12.25
CA LEU A 36 1.99 -16.07 11.49
C LEU A 36 1.61 -16.25 10.02
N VAL A 37 1.95 -17.38 9.39
CA VAL A 37 1.51 -17.70 8.02
C VAL A 37 -0.01 -17.77 7.95
N ALA A 38 -0.65 -18.51 8.85
CA ALA A 38 -2.09 -18.68 8.86
C ALA A 38 -2.82 -17.35 9.11
N GLN A 39 -2.42 -16.62 10.17
CA GLN A 39 -3.02 -15.32 10.50
C GLN A 39 -2.85 -14.31 9.37
N SER A 40 -1.63 -14.15 8.85
CA SER A 40 -1.36 -13.15 7.80
C SER A 40 -2.06 -13.48 6.47
N THR A 41 -2.28 -14.76 6.18
CA THR A 41 -3.07 -15.20 5.02
C THR A 41 -4.55 -14.83 5.18
N LEU A 42 -5.10 -15.06 6.36
CA LEU A 42 -6.49 -14.70 6.67
C LEU A 42 -6.67 -13.17 6.69
N ASP A 43 -5.69 -12.43 7.19
CA ASP A 43 -5.70 -10.97 7.16
C ASP A 43 -5.68 -10.44 5.70
N LEU A 44 -4.83 -11.03 4.83
CA LEU A 44 -4.80 -10.71 3.40
C LEU A 44 -6.17 -10.91 2.75
N ALA A 45 -6.79 -12.04 3.00
CA ALA A 45 -8.09 -12.37 2.45
C ALA A 45 -9.20 -11.48 3.02
N ALA A 46 -9.15 -11.15 4.31
CA ALA A 46 -10.10 -10.24 4.96
C ALA A 46 -9.99 -8.81 4.40
N MET A 47 -8.77 -8.35 4.17
CA MET A 47 -8.51 -7.04 3.55
C MET A 47 -9.04 -6.99 2.11
N TRP A 48 -8.82 -8.06 1.33
CA TRP A 48 -9.33 -8.14 -0.04
C TRP A 48 -10.86 -8.18 -0.06
N LEU A 49 -11.48 -8.98 0.80
CA LEU A 49 -12.93 -9.05 0.93
C LEU A 49 -13.54 -7.69 1.32
N ALA A 50 -12.92 -7.00 2.29
CA ALA A 50 -13.37 -5.69 2.72
C ALA A 50 -13.26 -4.63 1.60
N ALA A 51 -12.18 -4.68 0.82
CA ALA A 51 -11.99 -3.78 -0.33
C ALA A 51 -13.07 -3.98 -1.41
N GLU A 52 -13.53 -5.23 -1.63
CA GLU A 52 -14.55 -5.51 -2.64
C GLU A 52 -16.00 -5.28 -2.18
N ARG A 53 -16.27 -5.50 -0.90
CA ARG A 53 -17.66 -5.47 -0.39
C ARG A 53 -17.95 -4.27 0.51
N GLY A 54 -16.93 -3.54 0.95
CA GLY A 54 -17.10 -2.45 1.93
C GLY A 54 -17.46 -2.92 3.34
N GLU A 55 -17.53 -4.23 3.59
CA GLU A 55 -17.94 -4.80 4.87
C GLU A 55 -16.85 -5.68 5.47
N LYS A 56 -16.76 -5.68 6.80
CA LYS A 56 -15.83 -6.57 7.51
C LYS A 56 -16.38 -8.00 7.53
N PRO A 57 -15.54 -9.02 7.24
CA PRO A 57 -15.98 -10.41 7.32
C PRO A 57 -16.34 -10.81 8.75
N ALA A 58 -17.39 -11.62 8.90
CA ALA A 58 -17.85 -12.07 10.22
C ALA A 58 -17.01 -13.24 10.78
N THR A 59 -16.45 -14.08 9.93
CA THR A 59 -15.74 -15.29 10.35
C THR A 59 -14.51 -15.60 9.48
N TYR A 60 -13.50 -16.26 10.04
CA TYR A 60 -12.34 -16.77 9.29
C TYR A 60 -12.73 -17.82 8.24
N ARG A 61 -13.80 -18.56 8.44
CA ARG A 61 -14.31 -19.52 7.45
C ARG A 61 -14.86 -18.83 6.21
N GLU A 62 -15.54 -17.71 6.38
CA GLU A 62 -16.00 -16.86 5.27
C GLU A 62 -14.82 -16.31 4.49
N VAL A 63 -13.81 -15.80 5.18
CA VAL A 63 -12.57 -15.27 4.61
C VAL A 63 -11.84 -16.35 3.79
N ALA A 64 -11.70 -17.56 4.33
CA ALA A 64 -11.06 -18.69 3.65
C ALA A 64 -11.79 -19.09 2.37
N ARG A 65 -13.12 -19.16 2.41
CA ARG A 65 -13.95 -19.45 1.22
C ARG A 65 -13.89 -18.36 0.16
N PHE A 66 -13.88 -17.10 0.60
CA PHE A 66 -13.70 -15.98 -0.31
C PHE A 66 -12.37 -16.08 -1.06
N LEU A 67 -11.27 -16.31 -0.33
CA LEU A 67 -9.96 -16.46 -0.94
C LEU A 67 -9.92 -17.64 -1.92
N ALA A 68 -10.44 -18.80 -1.52
CA ALA A 68 -10.54 -19.98 -2.38
C ALA A 68 -11.27 -19.69 -3.70
N LYS A 69 -12.39 -18.97 -3.63
CA LYS A 69 -13.16 -18.55 -4.80
C LYS A 69 -12.35 -17.61 -5.71
N LYS A 70 -11.60 -16.69 -5.11
CA LYS A 70 -10.77 -15.71 -5.86
C LYS A 70 -9.62 -16.39 -6.60
N VAL A 71 -8.93 -17.33 -5.97
CA VAL A 71 -7.79 -18.03 -6.56
C VAL A 71 -8.19 -19.24 -7.41
N GLY A 72 -9.46 -19.62 -7.39
CA GLY A 72 -9.97 -20.72 -8.19
C GLY A 72 -9.54 -22.11 -7.70
N GLY A 73 -9.46 -22.31 -6.38
CA GLY A 73 -9.09 -23.60 -5.79
C GLY A 73 -8.66 -23.49 -4.33
N TYR A 74 -8.10 -24.60 -3.82
CA TYR A 74 -7.53 -24.69 -2.45
C TYR A 74 -8.55 -24.53 -1.31
N GLU A 75 -9.86 -24.74 -1.53
CA GLU A 75 -10.88 -24.46 -0.52
C GLU A 75 -10.67 -25.29 0.75
N ASP A 76 -10.48 -26.59 0.60
CA ASP A 76 -10.26 -27.50 1.75
C ASP A 76 -9.01 -27.13 2.55
N PHE A 77 -7.92 -26.79 1.86
CA PHE A 77 -6.69 -26.37 2.50
C PHE A 77 -6.88 -25.05 3.26
N LEU A 78 -7.49 -24.04 2.64
CA LEU A 78 -7.70 -22.72 3.25
C LEU A 78 -8.67 -22.78 4.44
N ILE A 79 -9.71 -23.61 4.37
CA ILE A 79 -10.62 -23.85 5.51
C ILE A 79 -9.86 -24.53 6.66
N ARG A 80 -9.03 -25.54 6.36
CA ARG A 80 -8.18 -26.19 7.38
C ARG A 80 -7.15 -25.22 7.96
N LEU A 81 -6.56 -24.34 7.15
CA LEU A 81 -5.64 -23.31 7.62
C LEU A 81 -6.32 -22.34 8.60
N ALA A 82 -7.57 -21.94 8.32
CA ALA A 82 -8.36 -21.12 9.22
C ALA A 82 -8.69 -21.85 10.55
N ALA A 83 -9.02 -23.14 10.49
CA ALA A 83 -9.23 -23.96 11.68
C ALA A 83 -7.93 -24.17 12.47
N PHE A 84 -6.82 -24.45 11.78
CA PHE A 84 -5.50 -24.59 12.37
C PHE A 84 -5.09 -23.35 13.17
N ARG A 85 -5.29 -22.14 12.62
CA ARG A 85 -5.03 -20.88 13.35
C ARG A 85 -5.77 -20.83 14.68
N ASN A 86 -7.02 -21.25 14.72
CA ASN A 86 -7.80 -21.24 15.95
C ASN A 86 -7.27 -22.26 16.98
N ILE A 87 -6.86 -23.46 16.52
CA ILE A 87 -6.30 -24.51 17.38
C ILE A 87 -4.98 -24.03 17.99
N ILE A 88 -4.07 -23.48 17.18
CA ILE A 88 -2.72 -23.12 17.65
C ILE A 88 -2.73 -21.92 18.61
N VAL A 89 -3.65 -20.99 18.44
CA VAL A 89 -3.80 -19.81 19.31
C VAL A 89 -4.46 -20.17 20.65
N HIS A 90 -5.42 -21.11 20.63
CA HIS A 90 -6.21 -21.45 21.80
C HIS A 90 -5.73 -22.72 22.53
N ARG A 91 -4.49 -23.11 22.37
CA ARG A 91 -3.83 -24.29 22.94
C ARG A 91 -4.44 -24.79 24.27
N TYR A 92 -5.47 -25.61 24.17
CA TYR A 92 -6.05 -26.26 25.34
C TYR A 92 -5.52 -27.70 25.58
N TYR A 93 -4.72 -28.22 24.62
CA TYR A 93 -4.22 -29.59 24.67
C TYR A 93 -2.76 -29.67 24.21
N SER A 94 -2.00 -30.61 24.75
CA SER A 94 -0.70 -31.04 24.23
C SER A 94 -0.94 -31.75 22.88
N LEU A 95 -0.56 -31.12 21.79
CA LEU A 95 -0.57 -31.76 20.48
C LEU A 95 0.63 -32.70 20.33
N ASP A 96 0.48 -33.77 19.56
CA ASP A 96 1.58 -34.63 19.19
C ASP A 96 2.52 -33.88 18.24
N GLU A 97 3.77 -33.68 18.66
CA GLU A 97 4.79 -32.93 17.91
C GLU A 97 4.95 -33.44 16.46
N LYS A 98 4.82 -34.76 16.24
CA LYS A 98 4.90 -35.33 14.87
C LYS A 98 3.78 -34.81 13.98
N ARG A 99 2.55 -34.76 14.51
CA ARG A 99 1.37 -34.23 13.78
C ARG A 99 1.46 -32.74 13.54
N GLU A 100 2.04 -32.00 14.46
CA GLU A 100 2.29 -30.56 14.29
C GLU A 100 3.27 -30.33 13.14
N VAL A 101 4.41 -31.04 13.14
CA VAL A 101 5.42 -30.94 12.08
C VAL A 101 4.86 -31.36 10.72
N GLU A 102 3.98 -32.37 10.66
CA GLU A 102 3.28 -32.76 9.42
C GLU A 102 2.41 -31.60 8.89
N ALA A 103 1.64 -30.94 9.77
CA ALA A 103 0.83 -29.79 9.39
C ALA A 103 1.69 -28.61 8.91
N PHE A 104 2.82 -28.34 9.56
CA PHE A 104 3.74 -27.28 9.14
C PHE A 104 4.35 -27.55 7.77
N ARG A 105 4.70 -28.82 7.48
CA ARG A 105 5.18 -29.24 6.16
C ARG A 105 4.10 -29.08 5.08
N GLU A 106 2.85 -29.42 5.40
CA GLU A 106 1.75 -29.21 4.47
C GLU A 106 1.57 -27.71 4.17
N ILE A 107 1.60 -26.85 5.20
CA ILE A 107 1.53 -25.39 5.05
C ILE A 107 2.68 -24.88 4.17
N ALA A 108 3.92 -25.28 4.47
CA ALA A 108 5.09 -24.87 3.70
C ALA A 108 5.04 -25.29 2.23
N ALA A 109 4.50 -26.48 1.94
CA ALA A 109 4.38 -27.01 0.59
C ALA A 109 3.22 -26.38 -0.23
N MET A 110 2.10 -26.08 0.42
CA MET A 110 0.89 -25.59 -0.26
C MET A 110 0.86 -24.08 -0.43
N MET A 111 1.35 -23.34 0.57
CA MET A 111 1.25 -21.88 0.57
C MET A 111 1.93 -21.19 -0.62
N PRO A 112 3.10 -21.59 -1.12
CA PRO A 112 3.69 -20.95 -2.30
C PRO A 112 2.72 -20.92 -3.49
N ARG A 113 2.07 -22.05 -3.78
CA ARG A 113 1.09 -22.17 -4.89
C ARG A 113 -0.14 -21.29 -4.68
N VAL A 114 -0.63 -21.22 -3.43
CA VAL A 114 -1.74 -20.32 -3.08
C VAL A 114 -1.35 -18.87 -3.30
N LEU A 115 -0.14 -18.47 -2.87
CA LEU A 115 0.34 -17.10 -2.99
C LEU A 115 0.59 -16.70 -4.45
N ASP A 116 1.08 -17.62 -5.29
CA ASP A 116 1.21 -17.39 -6.74
C ASP A 116 -0.16 -17.19 -7.40
N ALA A 117 -1.14 -18.00 -7.01
CA ALA A 117 -2.52 -17.84 -7.49
C ALA A 117 -3.15 -16.52 -7.00
N VAL A 118 -2.86 -16.09 -5.77
CA VAL A 118 -3.28 -14.77 -5.25
C VAL A 118 -2.64 -13.65 -6.07
N GLU A 119 -1.32 -13.69 -6.26
CA GLU A 119 -0.59 -12.66 -7.00
C GLU A 119 -1.12 -12.48 -8.43
N SER A 120 -1.45 -13.58 -9.11
CA SER A 120 -2.02 -13.56 -10.45
C SER A 120 -3.43 -12.92 -10.55
N LYS A 121 -4.10 -12.72 -9.43
CA LYS A 121 -5.46 -12.15 -9.35
C LYS A 121 -5.50 -10.76 -8.72
N LEU A 122 -4.40 -10.32 -8.12
CA LEU A 122 -4.32 -8.96 -7.61
C LEU A 122 -4.19 -7.97 -8.78
N PRO A 123 -4.87 -6.84 -8.72
CA PRO A 123 -4.70 -5.78 -9.70
C PRO A 123 -3.23 -5.33 -9.76
N ASP A 124 -2.77 -4.97 -10.93
CA ASP A 124 -1.44 -4.41 -11.10
C ASP A 124 -1.33 -3.05 -10.41
N ASP A 125 -0.14 -2.74 -9.89
CA ASP A 125 0.13 -1.41 -9.38
C ASP A 125 0.18 -0.42 -10.56
N PRO A 126 -0.40 0.80 -10.43
CA PRO A 126 -0.32 1.81 -11.47
C PRO A 126 1.13 2.19 -11.79
N CYS A 127 1.39 2.45 -13.05
CA CYS A 127 2.70 2.89 -13.53
C CYS A 127 2.61 4.29 -14.19
N MET A 128 3.74 4.99 -14.29
CA MET A 128 3.81 6.33 -14.91
C MET A 128 3.22 6.35 -16.34
N GLY A 129 3.29 5.21 -17.06
CA GLY A 129 2.70 5.08 -18.40
C GLY A 129 1.18 5.21 -18.43
N ASP A 130 0.52 4.79 -17.36
CA ASP A 130 -0.94 4.76 -17.26
C ASP A 130 -1.54 6.17 -17.09
N LEU A 131 -0.71 7.13 -16.66
CA LEU A 131 -1.13 8.51 -16.39
C LEU A 131 -1.25 9.38 -17.64
N ARG A 132 -0.83 8.90 -18.81
CA ARG A 132 -0.84 9.67 -20.07
C ARG A 132 -2.24 10.04 -20.56
N GLY A 133 -3.29 9.39 -20.08
CA GLY A 133 -4.66 9.65 -20.47
C GLY A 133 -5.39 10.68 -19.60
N LEU A 134 -4.74 11.30 -18.63
CA LEU A 134 -5.38 12.20 -17.65
C LEU A 134 -5.56 13.64 -18.14
N GLU A 135 -4.98 14.04 -19.27
CA GLU A 135 -5.10 15.41 -19.78
C GLU A 135 -6.55 15.93 -19.85
N PRO A 136 -7.54 15.18 -20.41
CA PRO A 136 -8.92 15.64 -20.47
C PRO A 136 -9.56 15.85 -19.08
N VAL A 137 -9.13 15.04 -18.09
CA VAL A 137 -9.57 15.18 -16.70
C VAL A 137 -9.05 16.50 -16.12
N PHE A 138 -7.77 16.78 -16.30
CA PHE A 138 -7.17 18.02 -15.83
C PHE A 138 -7.79 19.27 -16.48
N GLU A 139 -8.05 19.22 -17.79
CA GLU A 139 -8.73 20.31 -18.51
C GLU A 139 -10.14 20.56 -17.98
N LYS A 140 -10.93 19.51 -17.80
CA LYS A 140 -12.30 19.58 -17.25
C LYS A 140 -12.34 20.29 -15.89
N HIS A 141 -11.34 20.04 -15.05
CA HIS A 141 -11.26 20.62 -13.70
C HIS A 141 -10.55 21.98 -13.64
N GLY A 142 -10.07 22.51 -14.77
CA GLY A 142 -9.35 23.78 -14.83
C GLY A 142 -7.99 23.73 -14.15
N VAL A 143 -7.33 22.59 -14.20
CA VAL A 143 -5.94 22.41 -13.71
C VAL A 143 -5.00 23.18 -14.64
N VAL A 144 -4.05 23.92 -14.07
CA VAL A 144 -3.01 24.66 -14.81
C VAL A 144 -1.85 23.74 -15.13
N TYR A 145 -1.42 22.94 -14.15
CA TYR A 145 -0.42 21.88 -14.30
C TYR A 145 -0.63 20.78 -13.26
N ALA A 146 -0.08 19.60 -13.53
CA ALA A 146 -0.07 18.47 -12.61
C ALA A 146 1.30 17.81 -12.54
N VAL A 147 1.69 17.39 -11.32
CA VAL A 147 2.95 16.74 -11.00
C VAL A 147 2.67 15.49 -10.19
N VAL A 148 3.19 14.34 -10.63
CA VAL A 148 3.20 13.11 -9.83
C VAL A 148 4.40 13.16 -8.91
N PHE A 149 4.19 12.81 -7.65
CA PHE A 149 5.27 12.77 -6.66
C PHE A 149 5.23 11.46 -5.85
N GLY A 150 6.01 11.36 -4.79
CA GLY A 150 6.01 10.17 -3.94
C GLY A 150 6.66 8.94 -4.55
N SER A 151 6.13 7.77 -4.22
CA SER A 151 6.74 6.48 -4.58
C SER A 151 6.65 6.16 -6.07
N LEU A 152 5.55 6.52 -6.71
CA LEU A 152 5.31 6.30 -8.14
C LEU A 152 6.30 7.09 -9.00
N ALA A 153 6.52 8.36 -8.68
CA ALA A 153 7.50 9.21 -9.39
C ALA A 153 8.93 8.68 -9.27
N LYS A 154 9.31 8.13 -8.10
CA LYS A 154 10.67 7.64 -7.82
C LYS A 154 10.97 6.28 -8.44
N LYS A 155 9.97 5.39 -8.52
CA LYS A 155 10.15 3.97 -8.92
C LYS A 155 9.60 3.64 -10.30
N GLY A 156 8.84 4.55 -10.90
CA GLY A 156 8.16 4.34 -12.18
C GLY A 156 6.82 3.59 -12.07
N CYS A 157 6.66 2.75 -11.06
CA CYS A 157 5.40 2.10 -10.69
C CYS A 157 5.24 2.16 -9.18
N GLY A 158 4.01 2.27 -8.69
CA GLY A 158 3.72 2.38 -7.28
C GLY A 158 2.24 2.10 -7.03
N ARG A 159 1.93 1.81 -5.80
CA ARG A 159 0.60 1.42 -5.38
C ARG A 159 -0.39 2.58 -5.35
N ASP A 160 0.08 3.72 -4.89
CA ASP A 160 -0.70 4.92 -4.74
C ASP A 160 -0.23 5.94 -5.79
N VAL A 161 -1.15 6.74 -6.30
CA VAL A 161 -0.91 7.81 -7.25
C VAL A 161 -1.06 9.13 -6.51
N ASP A 162 0.09 9.73 -6.16
CA ASP A 162 0.16 11.02 -5.51
C ASP A 162 0.29 12.11 -6.57
N ILE A 163 -0.72 12.98 -6.74
CA ILE A 163 -0.73 14.05 -7.73
C ILE A 163 -0.87 15.40 -7.04
N ALA A 164 0.08 16.29 -7.29
CA ALA A 164 -0.03 17.68 -6.94
C ALA A 164 -0.53 18.48 -8.16
N VAL A 165 -1.55 19.32 -7.96
CA VAL A 165 -2.14 20.13 -9.01
C VAL A 165 -2.16 21.60 -8.61
N LYS A 166 -2.05 22.48 -9.60
CA LYS A 166 -2.39 23.89 -9.46
C LYS A 166 -3.66 24.16 -10.24
N PHE A 167 -4.64 24.74 -9.59
CA PHE A 167 -5.87 25.17 -10.26
C PHE A 167 -5.74 26.59 -10.82
N ARG A 168 -6.54 26.88 -11.86
CA ARG A 168 -6.69 28.24 -12.39
C ARG A 168 -7.42 29.14 -11.39
N GLU A 169 -8.39 28.59 -10.69
CA GLU A 169 -9.18 29.22 -9.66
C GLU A 169 -9.28 28.29 -8.45
N GLU A 170 -9.28 28.83 -7.26
CA GLU A 170 -9.41 28.04 -6.03
C GLU A 170 -10.68 27.18 -6.06
N LYS A 171 -10.55 25.89 -5.85
CA LYS A 171 -11.65 24.91 -5.97
C LYS A 171 -12.23 24.46 -4.62
N GLY A 172 -11.54 24.70 -3.54
CA GLY A 172 -11.90 24.16 -2.24
C GLY A 172 -11.95 22.64 -2.19
N LEU A 173 -12.39 22.09 -1.06
CA LEU A 173 -12.38 20.65 -0.79
C LEU A 173 -13.23 19.83 -1.78
N TRP A 174 -14.39 20.34 -2.18
CA TRP A 174 -15.28 19.65 -3.12
C TRP A 174 -14.70 19.57 -4.54
N GLY A 175 -13.95 20.58 -4.97
CA GLY A 175 -13.27 20.56 -6.25
C GLY A 175 -12.11 19.54 -6.28
N LEU A 176 -11.35 19.45 -5.18
CA LEU A 176 -10.33 18.43 -5.02
C LEU A 176 -10.93 17.02 -5.01
N ALA A 177 -12.01 16.80 -4.27
CA ALA A 177 -12.68 15.51 -4.22
C ALA A 177 -13.25 15.08 -5.58
N ALA A 178 -13.82 16.01 -6.35
CA ALA A 178 -14.30 15.73 -7.70
C ALA A 178 -13.17 15.39 -8.67
N LEU A 179 -12.04 16.09 -8.60
CA LEU A 179 -10.86 15.76 -9.40
C LEU A 179 -10.30 14.38 -9.03
N LEU A 180 -10.18 14.07 -7.73
CA LEU A 180 -9.73 12.78 -7.24
C LEU A 180 -10.61 11.65 -7.80
N ALA A 181 -11.94 11.80 -7.72
CA ALA A 181 -12.88 10.80 -8.23
C ALA A 181 -12.69 10.57 -9.74
N ASP A 182 -12.65 11.63 -10.54
CA ASP A 182 -12.47 11.52 -11.99
C ASP A 182 -11.10 10.93 -12.37
N VAL A 183 -10.04 11.22 -11.62
CA VAL A 183 -8.70 10.61 -11.82
C VAL A 183 -8.75 9.12 -11.48
N ALA A 184 -9.34 8.75 -10.35
CA ALA A 184 -9.46 7.35 -9.95
C ALA A 184 -10.28 6.54 -10.97
N ASP A 185 -11.41 7.09 -11.43
CA ASP A 185 -12.26 6.47 -12.44
C ASP A 185 -11.52 6.31 -13.78
N ALA A 186 -10.77 7.33 -14.22
CA ALA A 186 -10.01 7.29 -15.47
C ALA A 186 -8.88 6.24 -15.44
N LEU A 187 -8.30 6.00 -14.26
CA LEU A 187 -7.23 5.03 -14.05
C LEU A 187 -7.77 3.62 -13.66
N GLY A 188 -9.07 3.49 -13.39
CA GLY A 188 -9.66 2.25 -12.87
C GLY A 188 -9.14 1.86 -11.48
N LEU A 189 -8.80 2.87 -10.66
CA LEU A 189 -8.28 2.72 -9.30
C LEU A 189 -9.35 2.95 -8.24
N ASP A 190 -9.13 2.39 -7.04
CA ASP A 190 -9.92 2.74 -5.86
C ASP A 190 -9.57 4.17 -5.39
N TYR A 191 -10.54 4.91 -4.88
CA TYR A 191 -10.34 6.27 -4.35
C TYR A 191 -9.27 6.35 -3.26
N GLY A 192 -9.06 5.27 -2.50
CA GLY A 192 -7.98 5.16 -1.51
C GLY A 192 -6.57 4.95 -2.09
N GLN A 193 -6.44 4.85 -3.42
CA GLN A 193 -5.17 4.71 -4.13
C GLN A 193 -4.75 6.00 -4.84
N VAL A 194 -5.57 7.04 -4.79
CA VAL A 194 -5.31 8.34 -5.42
C VAL A 194 -5.32 9.43 -4.37
N ASP A 195 -4.22 10.15 -4.25
CA ASP A 195 -4.12 11.35 -3.42
C ASP A 195 -3.93 12.58 -4.31
N VAL A 196 -4.81 13.57 -4.14
CA VAL A 196 -4.74 14.85 -4.87
C VAL A 196 -4.48 15.99 -3.91
N VAL A 197 -3.46 16.77 -4.19
CA VAL A 197 -3.04 17.91 -3.37
C VAL A 197 -3.04 19.18 -4.21
N ASP A 198 -3.64 20.24 -3.68
CA ASP A 198 -3.48 21.60 -4.25
C ASP A 198 -2.12 22.16 -3.83
N VAL A 199 -1.29 22.50 -4.80
CA VAL A 199 0.04 23.08 -4.58
C VAL A 199 -0.03 24.38 -3.77
N GLU A 200 -1.11 25.17 -3.92
CA GLU A 200 -1.30 26.43 -3.17
C GLU A 200 -1.53 26.18 -1.67
N ALA A 201 -2.15 25.07 -1.31
CA ALA A 201 -2.46 24.70 0.07
C ALA A 201 -1.45 23.71 0.66
N ALA A 202 -0.46 23.26 -0.10
CA ALA A 202 0.51 22.25 0.33
C ALA A 202 1.45 22.79 1.42
N PRO A 203 1.61 22.08 2.54
CA PRO A 203 2.59 22.47 3.55
C PRO A 203 4.02 22.32 3.01
N PRO A 204 5.00 23.10 3.53
CA PRO A 204 6.37 23.14 3.03
C PRO A 204 7.03 21.76 2.87
N ALA A 205 6.83 20.86 3.83
CA ALA A 205 7.40 19.50 3.78
C ALA A 205 6.85 18.68 2.62
N LEU A 206 5.57 18.84 2.28
CA LEU A 206 4.95 18.15 1.15
C LEU A 206 5.39 18.78 -0.17
N LEU A 207 5.51 20.11 -0.21
CA LEU A 207 5.98 20.84 -1.39
C LEU A 207 7.39 20.42 -1.81
N LEU A 208 8.28 20.11 -0.87
CA LEU A 208 9.60 19.54 -1.18
C LEU A 208 9.48 18.20 -1.93
N SER A 209 8.53 17.34 -1.55
CA SER A 209 8.28 16.08 -2.25
C SER A 209 7.71 16.30 -3.66
N VAL A 210 6.89 17.35 -3.83
CA VAL A 210 6.34 17.74 -5.15
C VAL A 210 7.44 18.28 -6.06
N LEU A 211 8.40 19.03 -5.53
CA LEU A 211 9.56 19.54 -6.27
C LEU A 211 10.45 18.42 -6.84
N GLU A 212 10.51 17.26 -6.17
CA GLU A 212 11.20 16.06 -6.66
C GLU A 212 10.35 15.23 -7.65
N GLY A 213 9.12 15.67 -7.90
CA GLY A 213 8.15 14.94 -8.70
C GLY A 213 8.38 15.05 -10.21
N VAL A 214 7.54 14.32 -10.96
CA VAL A 214 7.55 14.29 -12.42
C VAL A 214 6.32 15.03 -12.96
N PRO A 215 6.47 16.13 -13.69
CA PRO A 215 5.36 16.80 -14.35
C PRO A 215 4.68 15.89 -15.37
N ILE A 216 3.35 15.74 -15.29
CA ILE A 216 2.55 14.91 -16.20
C ILE A 216 1.57 15.73 -17.05
N TYR A 217 1.35 17.00 -16.69
CA TYR A 217 0.52 17.94 -17.43
C TYR A 217 1.12 19.33 -17.36
N ASN A 218 1.22 20.02 -18.51
CA ASN A 218 1.81 21.37 -18.67
C ASN A 218 3.19 21.53 -17.98
N ALA A 219 4.14 20.67 -18.35
CA ALA A 219 5.44 20.54 -17.69
C ALA A 219 6.24 21.86 -17.59
N GLU A 220 6.14 22.75 -18.60
CA GLU A 220 6.84 24.04 -18.57
C GLU A 220 6.29 24.94 -17.47
N ARG A 221 4.95 25.02 -17.35
CA ARG A 221 4.28 25.79 -16.30
C ARG A 221 4.59 25.23 -14.91
N ALA A 222 4.61 23.90 -14.79
CA ALA A 222 4.98 23.26 -13.54
C ALA A 222 6.39 23.65 -13.11
N ARG A 223 7.38 23.56 -14.02
CA ARG A 223 8.78 23.90 -13.72
C ARG A 223 8.95 25.37 -13.35
N GLU A 224 8.30 26.28 -14.06
CA GLU A 224 8.37 27.71 -13.78
C GLU A 224 7.82 28.02 -12.37
N ASP A 225 6.61 27.61 -12.06
CA ASP A 225 5.95 27.89 -10.78
C ASP A 225 6.66 27.21 -9.60
N LEU A 226 7.05 25.95 -9.75
CA LEU A 226 7.73 25.19 -8.71
C LEU A 226 9.15 25.73 -8.42
N THR A 227 9.83 26.28 -9.43
CA THR A 227 11.14 26.94 -9.22
C THR A 227 10.98 28.18 -8.33
N TRP A 228 9.96 29.00 -8.57
CA TRP A 228 9.69 30.16 -7.72
C TRP A 228 9.33 29.76 -6.29
N ARG A 229 8.50 28.74 -6.11
CA ARG A 229 8.14 28.20 -4.78
C ARG A 229 9.35 27.65 -4.03
N TYR A 230 10.28 27.03 -4.73
CA TYR A 230 11.54 26.56 -4.14
C TYR A 230 12.37 27.73 -3.61
N ILE A 231 12.49 28.81 -4.39
CA ILE A 231 13.20 30.04 -3.96
C ILE A 231 12.55 30.64 -2.72
N GLU A 232 11.21 30.76 -2.70
CA GLU A 232 10.46 31.25 -1.54
C GLU A 232 10.69 30.39 -0.28
N LEU A 233 10.74 29.06 -0.44
CA LEU A 233 11.03 28.16 0.67
C LEU A 233 12.46 28.36 1.22
N LEU A 234 13.44 28.60 0.36
CA LEU A 234 14.82 28.88 0.78
C LEU A 234 14.91 30.20 1.57
N ASP A 235 14.25 31.25 1.10
CA ASP A 235 14.21 32.55 1.78
C ASP A 235 13.59 32.43 3.18
N VAL A 236 12.51 31.66 3.32
CA VAL A 236 11.87 31.38 4.62
C VAL A 236 12.83 30.60 5.54
N ALA A 237 13.51 29.58 5.02
CA ALA A 237 14.44 28.76 5.79
C ALA A 237 15.64 29.58 6.28
N GLU A 238 16.24 30.42 5.44
CA GLU A 238 17.32 31.34 5.82
C GLU A 238 16.89 32.34 6.88
N THR A 239 15.70 32.92 6.72
CA THR A 239 15.13 33.86 7.70
C THR A 239 14.90 33.17 9.04
N TRP A 240 14.41 31.94 9.06
CA TRP A 240 14.18 31.15 10.26
C TRP A 240 15.47 30.75 10.98
N GLU A 241 16.50 30.34 10.22
CA GLU A 241 17.83 30.08 10.77
C GLU A 241 18.46 31.33 11.38
N TYR A 242 18.35 32.48 10.71
CA TYR A 242 18.83 33.76 11.21
C TYR A 242 18.14 34.17 12.52
N ALA A 243 16.82 34.00 12.60
CA ALA A 243 16.04 34.28 13.81
C ALA A 243 16.45 33.35 14.97
N ASN A 244 16.60 32.05 14.71
CA ASN A 244 17.01 31.06 15.71
C ASN A 244 18.43 31.30 16.23
N ARG A 245 19.39 31.70 15.40
CA ARG A 245 20.75 32.06 15.84
C ARG A 245 20.78 33.25 16.78
N ARG A 246 19.77 34.16 16.70
CA ARG A 246 19.65 35.31 17.60
C ARG A 246 18.97 34.98 18.93
N ILE A 247 18.09 34.00 18.94
CA ILE A 247 17.29 33.62 20.13
C ILE A 247 18.01 32.60 21.01
N SER A 248 18.95 31.79 20.46
CA SER A 248 19.74 30.86 21.25
C SER A 248 20.92 31.60 21.92
N PRO A 249 20.93 31.77 23.26
CA PRO A 249 22.07 32.30 23.94
C PRO A 249 23.24 31.34 23.76
N ARG A 250 24.41 31.87 23.34
CA ARG A 250 25.68 31.11 23.31
C ARG A 250 25.91 30.50 24.69
N PRO A 251 26.17 29.20 24.81
CA PRO A 251 26.63 28.64 26.08
C PRO A 251 27.95 29.34 26.46
N ARG A 252 28.01 29.80 27.72
CA ARG A 252 29.23 30.36 28.35
C ARG A 252 30.24 29.26 28.64
#